data_09107d646d77d16ba6148c000dba0bcb
#
_entry.id   09107d646d77d16ba6148c000dba0bcb
#
_cell.length_a   1.000
_cell.length_b   1.000
_cell.length_c   1.000
_cell.angle_alpha   90.00
_cell.angle_beta   90.00
_cell.angle_gamma   90.00
#
_symmetry.space_group_name_H-M   'P 1'
#
loop_
_entity.id
_entity.type
_entity.pdbx_description
1 polymer ?
#
loop_
_entity_poly.entity_id
_entity_poly.type
_entity_poly.pdbx_seq_one_letter_code
_entity_poly.pdbx_strand_id
1 'polypeptide(L)'
;MNATRVLCVENHPEYMGALKYMLDAAGYEVMAATTGGQGLRLLTDLHIDGVLLEYDLPDATGSAVRAEMKRIKPDIPVLLFAGIGSQTPFLLRFFDSYLRNSERPEVVFDDLDT
;
A
#
# COMPACT_ATOMS: atom_id res chain seq x y z
N MET A 1 -19.81 3.36 11.99
CA MET A 1 -18.48 2.72 11.90
C MET A 1 -17.69 3.36 10.80
N ASN A 2 -16.41 3.59 11.05
CA ASN A 2 -15.54 4.16 10.04
C ASN A 2 -15.06 3.08 9.08
N ALA A 3 -14.97 3.42 7.80
CA ALA A 3 -14.38 2.53 6.83
C ALA A 3 -12.88 2.33 7.15
N THR A 4 -12.34 1.17 6.77
CA THR A 4 -10.91 0.94 6.84
C THR A 4 -10.22 1.87 5.85
N ARG A 5 -9.27 2.65 6.33
CA ARG A 5 -8.56 3.63 5.51
C ARG A 5 -7.21 3.08 5.06
N VAL A 6 -7.02 3.05 3.76
CA VAL A 6 -5.81 2.52 3.12
C VAL A 6 -5.04 3.67 2.47
N LEU A 7 -3.76 3.73 2.76
CA LEU A 7 -2.83 4.60 2.04
C LEU A 7 -2.23 3.80 0.88
N CYS A 8 -2.41 4.31 -0.33
CA CYS A 8 -1.86 3.70 -1.54
C CYS A 8 -0.78 4.62 -2.09
N VAL A 9 0.45 4.13 -2.17
CA VAL A 9 1.59 4.88 -2.67
C VAL A 9 2.02 4.28 -4.00
N GLU A 10 1.74 4.97 -5.08
CA GLU A 10 1.97 4.50 -6.44
C GLU A 10 2.18 5.68 -7.37
N ASN A 11 3.25 5.63 -8.15
CA ASN A 11 3.69 6.71 -9.01
C ASN A 11 2.98 6.74 -10.38
N HIS A 12 2.54 5.58 -10.88
CA HIS A 12 1.92 5.49 -12.21
C HIS A 12 0.43 5.80 -12.12
N PRO A 13 -0.06 6.83 -12.83
CA PRO A 13 -1.48 7.23 -12.73
C PRO A 13 -2.46 6.12 -13.07
N GLU A 14 -2.16 5.33 -14.10
CA GLU A 14 -3.03 4.23 -14.52
C GLU A 14 -3.11 3.13 -13.48
N TYR A 15 -2.00 2.79 -12.83
CA TYR A 15 -1.99 1.79 -11.77
C TYR A 15 -2.67 2.32 -10.52
N MET A 16 -2.41 3.58 -10.18
CA MET A 16 -3.10 4.23 -9.07
C MET A 16 -4.62 4.23 -9.30
N GLY A 17 -5.05 4.57 -10.50
CA GLY A 17 -6.46 4.57 -10.84
C GLY A 17 -7.11 3.21 -10.67
N ALA A 18 -6.44 2.14 -11.13
CA ALA A 18 -6.94 0.78 -11.00
C ALA A 18 -7.01 0.35 -9.53
N LEU A 19 -5.96 0.61 -8.76
CA LEU A 19 -5.92 0.27 -7.34
C LEU A 19 -7.02 1.00 -6.58
N LYS A 20 -7.15 2.30 -6.81
CA LYS A 20 -8.16 3.11 -6.14
C LYS A 20 -9.57 2.63 -6.47
N TYR A 21 -9.85 2.36 -7.74
CA TYR A 21 -11.16 1.88 -8.16
C TYR A 21 -11.51 0.58 -7.44
N MET A 22 -10.59 -0.38 -7.41
CA MET A 22 -10.88 -1.69 -6.84
C MET A 22 -10.95 -1.64 -5.31
N LEU A 23 -10.12 -0.83 -4.68
CA LEU A 23 -10.18 -0.64 -3.23
C LEU A 23 -11.48 0.06 -2.82
N ASP A 24 -11.90 1.09 -3.56
CA ASP A 24 -13.16 1.76 -3.31
C ASP A 24 -14.33 0.76 -3.44
N ALA A 25 -14.30 -0.06 -4.48
CA ALA A 25 -15.34 -1.08 -4.70
C ALA A 25 -15.39 -2.12 -3.58
N ALA A 26 -14.25 -2.38 -2.94
CA ALA A 26 -14.17 -3.31 -1.82
C ALA A 26 -14.56 -2.67 -0.47
N GLY A 27 -14.89 -1.39 -0.47
CA GLY A 27 -15.36 -0.70 0.74
C GLY A 27 -14.28 0.04 1.52
N TYR A 28 -13.06 0.13 1.01
CA TYR A 28 -11.99 0.89 1.65
C TYR A 28 -12.09 2.37 1.34
N GLU A 29 -11.68 3.19 2.29
CA GLU A 29 -11.43 4.61 2.03
C GLU A 29 -9.96 4.75 1.63
N VAL A 30 -9.69 5.35 0.46
CA VAL A 30 -8.35 5.36 -0.12
C VAL A 30 -7.75 6.75 -0.06
N MET A 31 -6.56 6.83 0.52
CA MET A 31 -5.70 8.01 0.45
C MET A 31 -4.57 7.71 -0.53
N ALA A 32 -4.35 8.59 -1.49
CA ALA A 32 -3.39 8.35 -2.57
C ALA A 32 -2.16 9.24 -2.41
N ALA A 33 -0.99 8.65 -2.64
CA ALA A 33 0.29 9.36 -2.68
C ALA A 33 1.08 8.90 -3.89
N THR A 34 1.82 9.81 -4.51
CA THR A 34 2.62 9.49 -5.71
C THR A 34 4.11 9.42 -5.41
N THR A 35 4.53 9.81 -4.22
CA THR A 35 5.93 9.75 -3.78
C THR A 35 6.01 9.19 -2.38
N GLY A 36 7.19 8.68 -2.03
CA GLY A 36 7.44 8.21 -0.68
C GLY A 36 7.27 9.31 0.37
N GLY A 37 7.78 10.50 0.09
CA GLY A 37 7.65 11.62 1.01
C GLY A 37 6.22 12.03 1.28
N GLN A 38 5.40 12.07 0.24
CA GLN A 38 3.97 12.34 0.40
C GLN A 38 3.29 11.25 1.23
N GLY A 39 3.63 9.99 0.95
CA GLY A 39 3.09 8.85 1.71
C GLY A 39 3.42 8.96 3.19
N LEU A 40 4.66 9.30 3.52
CA LEU A 40 5.08 9.45 4.92
C LEU A 40 4.32 10.58 5.62
N ARG A 41 4.09 11.70 4.93
CA ARG A 41 3.31 12.81 5.49
C ARG A 41 1.88 12.39 5.78
N LEU A 42 1.24 11.71 4.82
CA LEU A 42 -0.14 11.26 5.01
C LEU A 42 -0.23 10.24 6.15
N LEU A 43 0.73 9.34 6.25
CA LEU A 43 0.76 8.38 7.34
C LEU A 43 0.90 9.06 8.70
N THR A 44 1.71 10.12 8.78
CA THR A 44 1.93 10.86 10.01
C THR A 44 0.69 11.67 10.41
N ASP A 45 0.03 12.29 9.44
CA ASP A 45 -1.03 13.27 9.70
C ASP A 45 -2.41 12.65 9.82
N LEU A 46 -2.63 11.47 9.24
CA LEU A 46 -3.95 10.86 9.17
C LEU A 46 -3.97 9.51 9.88
N HIS A 47 -5.17 9.08 10.25
CA HIS A 47 -5.37 7.72 10.69
C HIS A 47 -5.38 6.80 9.47
N ILE A 48 -4.43 5.89 9.41
CA ILE A 48 -4.27 4.92 8.32
C ILE A 48 -4.29 3.52 8.92
N ASP A 49 -5.10 2.64 8.37
CA ASP A 49 -5.23 1.26 8.85
C ASP A 49 -4.29 0.29 8.15
N GLY A 50 -3.87 0.62 6.93
CA GLY A 50 -2.95 -0.21 6.17
C GLY A 50 -2.39 0.52 4.98
N VAL A 51 -1.26 0.05 4.47
CA VAL A 51 -0.53 0.70 3.37
C VAL A 51 -0.25 -0.30 2.27
N LEU A 52 -0.57 0.10 1.03
CA LEU A 52 -0.07 -0.53 -0.19
C LEU A 52 1.02 0.36 -0.74
N LEU A 53 2.22 -0.17 -0.88
CA LEU A 53 3.41 0.63 -1.17
C LEU A 53 4.17 0.04 -2.36
N GLU A 54 4.30 0.83 -3.43
CA GLU A 54 5.10 0.45 -4.59
C GLU A 54 6.59 0.47 -4.23
N TYR A 55 7.33 -0.54 -4.70
CA TYR A 55 8.76 -0.61 -4.47
C TYR A 55 9.52 0.48 -5.22
N ASP A 56 9.14 0.74 -6.47
CA ASP A 56 9.89 1.62 -7.37
C ASP A 56 9.24 3.00 -7.40
N LEU A 57 9.68 3.88 -6.51
CA LEU A 57 9.14 5.23 -6.38
C LEU A 57 10.16 6.26 -6.89
N PRO A 58 9.70 7.46 -7.31
CA PRO A 58 10.61 8.44 -7.90
C PRO A 58 11.63 9.02 -6.93
N ASP A 59 11.32 9.06 -5.64
CA ASP A 59 12.17 9.71 -4.63
C ASP A 59 12.90 8.74 -3.70
N ALA A 60 12.51 7.46 -3.67
CA ALA A 60 13.13 6.46 -2.79
C ALA A 60 12.68 5.07 -3.18
N THR A 61 13.35 4.05 -2.69
CA THR A 61 12.85 2.69 -2.82
C THR A 61 11.72 2.47 -1.83
N GLY A 62 10.77 1.61 -2.21
CA GLY A 62 9.69 1.22 -1.30
C GLY A 62 10.22 0.62 0.00
N SER A 63 11.31 -0.14 -0.07
CA SER A 63 11.92 -0.72 1.14
C SER A 63 12.37 0.35 2.13
N ALA A 64 12.98 1.43 1.64
CA ALA A 64 13.41 2.53 2.49
C ALA A 64 12.21 3.26 3.10
N VAL A 65 11.19 3.50 2.30
CA VAL A 65 9.96 4.15 2.77
C VAL A 65 9.26 3.29 3.82
N ARG A 66 9.17 1.98 3.57
CA ARG A 66 8.55 1.04 4.52
C ARG A 66 9.27 1.04 5.87
N ALA A 67 10.60 1.03 5.86
CA ALA A 67 11.38 1.09 7.09
C ALA A 67 11.04 2.33 7.90
N GLU A 68 10.91 3.47 7.23
CA GLU A 68 10.53 4.73 7.89
C GLU A 68 9.09 4.68 8.41
N MET A 69 8.16 4.10 7.64
CA MET A 69 6.79 3.92 8.08
C MET A 69 6.70 3.09 9.36
N LYS A 70 7.47 2.00 9.42
CA LYS A 70 7.52 1.14 10.59
C LYS A 70 8.17 1.81 11.79
N ARG A 71 9.10 2.74 11.55
CA ARG A 71 9.68 3.54 12.62
C ARG A 71 8.62 4.49 13.21
N ILE A 72 7.79 5.10 12.36
CA ILE A 72 6.77 6.05 12.77
C ILE A 72 5.59 5.33 13.46
N LYS A 73 5.12 4.24 12.86
CA LYS A 73 4.00 3.43 13.37
C LYS A 73 4.38 1.95 13.30
N PRO A 74 5.00 1.41 14.36
CA PRO A 74 5.57 0.04 14.32
C PRO A 74 4.58 -1.05 13.96
N ASP A 75 3.30 -0.88 14.29
CA ASP A 75 2.29 -1.92 14.06
C ASP A 75 1.51 -1.75 12.76
N ILE A 76 1.82 -0.71 11.97
CA ILE A 76 1.08 -0.48 10.73
C ILE A 76 1.34 -1.60 9.71
N PRO A 77 0.28 -2.21 9.15
CA PRO A 77 0.47 -3.17 8.08
C PRO A 77 0.92 -2.46 6.81
N VAL A 78 2.07 -2.84 6.27
CA VAL A 78 2.59 -2.30 5.02
C VAL A 78 2.88 -3.45 4.07
N LEU A 79 2.13 -3.53 2.99
CA LEU A 79 2.38 -4.51 1.94
C LEU A 79 3.14 -3.82 0.81
N LEU A 80 4.37 -4.26 0.60
CA LEU A 80 5.24 -3.78 -0.46
C LEU A 80 4.98 -4.60 -1.72
N PHE A 81 4.80 -3.94 -2.85
CA PHE A 81 4.60 -4.64 -4.12
C PHE A 81 5.52 -4.05 -5.20
N ALA A 82 5.81 -4.87 -6.20
CA ALA A 82 6.63 -4.47 -7.34
C ALA A 82 5.97 -4.95 -8.62
N GLY A 83 5.58 -4.01 -9.49
CA GLY A 83 4.99 -4.30 -10.79
C GLY A 83 3.65 -5.03 -10.68
N ILE A 84 2.55 -4.32 -10.74
CA ILE A 84 1.23 -4.96 -10.58
C ILE A 84 0.58 -5.36 -11.89
N GLY A 85 0.71 -4.58 -12.96
CA GLY A 85 0.16 -4.92 -14.26
C GLY A 85 -1.19 -5.63 -14.19
N SER A 86 -1.27 -6.81 -14.78
CA SER A 86 -2.49 -7.64 -14.79
C SER A 86 -2.74 -8.35 -13.45
N GLN A 87 -1.83 -8.25 -12.49
CA GLN A 87 -1.93 -8.94 -11.21
C GLN A 87 -2.69 -8.14 -10.15
N THR A 88 -3.25 -7.00 -10.50
CA THR A 88 -3.97 -6.14 -9.56
C THR A 88 -5.02 -6.89 -8.73
N PRO A 89 -5.89 -7.72 -9.32
CA PRO A 89 -6.88 -8.45 -8.50
C PRO A 89 -6.26 -9.37 -7.47
N PHE A 90 -5.14 -10.02 -7.82
CA PHE A 90 -4.41 -10.89 -6.89
C PHE A 90 -3.81 -10.07 -5.75
N LEU A 91 -3.18 -8.96 -6.08
CA LEU A 91 -2.59 -8.07 -5.09
C LEU A 91 -3.63 -7.63 -4.07
N LEU A 92 -4.80 -7.20 -4.54
CA LEU A 92 -5.83 -6.70 -3.64
C LEU A 92 -6.42 -7.80 -2.76
N ARG A 93 -6.57 -9.01 -3.30
CA ARG A 93 -7.04 -10.15 -2.53
C ARG A 93 -6.02 -10.53 -1.45
N PHE A 94 -4.74 -10.53 -1.81
CA PHE A 94 -3.66 -10.78 -0.86
C PHE A 94 -3.63 -9.71 0.22
N PHE A 95 -3.78 -8.45 -0.15
CA PHE A 95 -3.78 -7.34 0.78
C PHE A 95 -4.92 -7.44 1.79
N ASP A 96 -6.12 -7.77 1.32
CA ASP A 96 -7.28 -7.94 2.19
C ASP A 96 -7.02 -9.02 3.24
N SER A 97 -6.47 -10.15 2.81
CA SER A 97 -6.07 -11.23 3.71
C SER A 97 -4.97 -10.79 4.68
N TYR A 98 -4.00 -10.04 4.17
CA TYR A 98 -2.87 -9.54 4.95
C TYR A 98 -3.35 -8.61 6.08
N LEU A 99 -4.31 -7.74 5.78
CA LEU A 99 -4.85 -6.83 6.81
C LEU A 99 -5.58 -7.57 7.93
N ARG A 100 -6.19 -8.71 7.61
CA ARG A 100 -6.96 -9.49 8.59
C ARG A 100 -6.08 -10.38 9.45
N ASN A 101 -4.84 -10.62 9.04
CA ASN A 101 -3.95 -11.53 9.74
C ASN A 101 -3.11 -10.78 10.77
N SER A 102 -3.29 -11.10 12.06
CA SER A 102 -2.54 -10.45 13.13
C SER A 102 -1.05 -10.83 13.14
N GLU A 103 -0.70 -11.96 12.54
CA GLU A 103 0.69 -12.44 12.44
C GLU A 103 1.24 -12.17 11.05
N ARG A 104 1.27 -10.91 10.64
CA ARG A 104 1.71 -10.53 9.29
C ARG A 104 3.19 -10.72 9.10
N PRO A 105 3.63 -11.62 8.20
CA PRO A 105 5.04 -11.70 7.87
C PRO A 105 5.46 -10.51 7.01
N GLU A 106 6.77 -10.26 6.98
CA GLU A 106 7.34 -9.31 6.04
C GLU A 106 7.29 -9.94 4.65
N VAL A 107 6.46 -9.38 3.76
CA VAL A 107 6.23 -9.94 2.44
C VAL A 107 6.33 -8.85 1.39
N VAL A 108 6.97 -9.16 0.27
CA VAL A 108 6.93 -8.35 -0.93
C VAL A 108 6.10 -9.10 -1.96
N PHE A 109 5.01 -8.50 -2.40
CA PHE A 109 4.23 -9.05 -3.49
C PHE A 109 4.91 -8.65 -4.80
N ASP A 110 5.31 -9.64 -5.59
CA ASP A 110 6.07 -9.41 -6.82
C ASP A 110 5.47 -10.24 -7.94
N ASP A 111 4.91 -9.58 -8.95
CA ASP A 111 4.33 -10.29 -10.10
C ASP A 111 5.38 -10.71 -11.11
N LEU A 112 6.64 -10.34 -10.92
CA LEU A 112 7.72 -10.78 -11.80
C LEU A 112 8.10 -12.25 -11.57
N ASP A 113 7.65 -12.83 -10.47
CA ASP A 113 7.93 -14.23 -10.12
C ASP A 113 6.97 -15.21 -10.77
N THR A 114 6.19 -14.77 -11.69
CA THR A 114 5.23 -15.64 -12.39
C THR A 114 5.90 -16.44 -13.50
#